data_446c86475ad403933117d35946a40b29
#
_entry.id   446c86475ad403933117d35946a40b29
#
_cell.length_a   1.000
_cell.length_b   1.000
_cell.length_c   1.000
_cell.angle_alpha   90.00
_cell.angle_beta   90.00
_cell.angle_gamma   90.00
#
_symmetry.space_group_name_H-M   'P 1'
#
loop_
_entity.id
_entity.type
_entity.pdbx_description
1 polymer ?
#
loop_
_entity_poly.entity_id
_entity_poly.type
_entity_poly.pdbx_seq_one_letter_code
_entity_poly.pdbx_strand_id
1 'polypeptide(L)'
;MATSSGSVLSFSGSVVTTQVPVSIVNNFPTGGTQWNLIANPFPSYLNLNSAADATNNFITENGLSVYGWSATTSGYTVYNNASPTPDASYIAPGQGFFVGAAEGTTSVNFTAAMRTTSGGDDFVAGRLSGSYTYFYLDMLGQNGNTLDNSMFYFDDNMTHGYDQGYDAESFDQTSSLMSRLLNGYEGIGMQVNAMPTSSLDDSTIIPLDINRLAGTAFAISLGDSFNIPADVDIYLEDREEQTFTDLKNGDFSITPTTNLSGTGRFYLVFGTNSLGSDDFDTSHISAYKPFDADYLVIEGLFNIETAFVSMYNIIGQEVLNVKLNTNQAIEKVSTLRLNSG
;
A
#
# COMPACT_ATOMS: atom_id res chain seq x y z
N MET A 1 -17.96 -13.00 16.16
CA MET A 1 -18.11 -14.13 17.10
C MET A 1 -17.15 -15.21 16.65
N ALA A 2 -16.21 -15.64 17.48
CA ALA A 2 -15.27 -16.71 17.13
C ALA A 2 -15.76 -18.01 17.79
N THR A 3 -15.75 -19.11 17.04
CA THR A 3 -16.03 -20.44 17.59
C THR A 3 -14.73 -21.21 17.76
N SER A 4 -14.68 -22.07 18.78
CA SER A 4 -13.64 -23.07 18.86
C SER A 4 -13.79 -24.08 17.72
N SER A 5 -12.68 -24.62 17.23
CA SER A 5 -12.68 -25.65 16.17
C SER A 5 -13.69 -26.77 16.50
N GLY A 6 -14.54 -27.10 15.54
CA GLY A 6 -15.57 -28.13 15.66
C GLY A 6 -16.91 -27.70 16.25
N SER A 7 -17.10 -26.41 16.58
CA SER A 7 -18.39 -25.91 17.05
C SER A 7 -19.29 -25.52 15.86
N VAL A 8 -20.56 -25.89 15.94
CA VAL A 8 -21.58 -25.50 14.97
C VAL A 8 -22.21 -24.17 15.40
N LEU A 9 -22.17 -23.18 14.51
CA LEU A 9 -22.96 -21.97 14.67
C LEU A 9 -24.38 -22.20 14.18
N SER A 10 -25.36 -21.96 15.06
CA SER A 10 -26.76 -22.03 14.68
C SER A 10 -27.41 -20.66 14.72
N PHE A 11 -28.05 -20.29 13.64
CA PHE A 11 -28.85 -19.08 13.51
C PHE A 11 -30.32 -19.48 13.43
N SER A 12 -31.17 -18.78 14.18
CA SER A 12 -32.64 -18.97 14.13
C SER A 12 -33.28 -17.63 13.75
N GLY A 13 -34.23 -17.67 12.83
CA GLY A 13 -34.93 -16.47 12.35
C GLY A 13 -35.64 -16.72 11.03
N SER A 14 -36.17 -15.65 10.46
CA SER A 14 -36.77 -15.69 9.13
C SER A 14 -35.71 -15.52 8.06
N VAL A 15 -35.77 -16.34 7.02
CA VAL A 15 -34.85 -16.23 5.87
C VAL A 15 -35.14 -14.95 5.10
N VAL A 16 -34.12 -14.12 4.95
CA VAL A 16 -34.21 -12.91 4.13
C VAL A 16 -33.99 -13.29 2.66
N THR A 17 -34.93 -12.92 1.79
CA THR A 17 -34.90 -13.23 0.37
C THR A 17 -34.92 -11.98 -0.52
N THR A 18 -35.03 -10.83 0.08
CA THR A 18 -35.12 -9.51 -0.60
C THR A 18 -33.86 -8.68 -0.32
N GLN A 19 -33.80 -7.51 -0.92
CA GLN A 19 -32.73 -6.54 -0.64
C GLN A 19 -32.66 -6.19 0.85
N VAL A 20 -31.44 -6.10 1.39
CA VAL A 20 -31.15 -5.70 2.76
C VAL A 20 -30.23 -4.47 2.72
N PRO A 21 -30.73 -3.27 3.03
CA PRO A 21 -29.88 -2.12 3.25
C PRO A 21 -29.21 -2.23 4.62
N VAL A 22 -27.90 -1.96 4.67
CA VAL A 22 -27.13 -1.90 5.90
C VAL A 22 -26.50 -0.53 6.00
N SER A 23 -26.80 0.18 7.08
CA SER A 23 -26.20 1.49 7.35
C SER A 23 -24.72 1.33 7.68
N ILE A 24 -23.89 2.16 7.07
CA ILE A 24 -22.47 2.30 7.36
C ILE A 24 -22.15 3.76 7.64
N VAL A 25 -21.12 4.00 8.41
CA VAL A 25 -20.75 5.35 8.84
C VAL A 25 -19.28 5.60 8.64
N ASN A 26 -18.94 6.85 8.30
CA ASN A 26 -17.57 7.35 8.33
C ASN A 26 -17.49 8.46 9.38
N ASN A 27 -16.83 8.20 10.48
CA ASN A 27 -16.61 9.16 11.57
C ASN A 27 -15.17 9.69 11.61
N PHE A 28 -14.35 9.36 10.62
CA PHE A 28 -13.00 9.88 10.47
C PHE A 28 -13.08 11.30 9.83
N PRO A 29 -12.27 12.29 10.22
CA PRO A 29 -11.28 12.28 11.30
C PRO A 29 -11.78 12.75 12.67
N THR A 30 -13.09 12.93 12.86
CA THR A 30 -13.67 13.58 14.06
C THR A 30 -13.72 12.69 15.30
N GLY A 31 -12.78 11.76 15.46
CA GLY A 31 -12.63 10.91 16.64
C GLY A 31 -13.29 9.54 16.54
N GLY A 32 -13.64 9.11 15.34
CA GLY A 32 -14.17 7.78 15.04
C GLY A 32 -13.36 7.08 13.95
N THR A 33 -13.94 6.06 13.37
CA THR A 33 -13.36 5.27 12.28
C THR A 33 -14.28 5.25 11.07
N GLN A 34 -13.71 4.97 9.91
CA GLN A 34 -14.47 4.67 8.69
C GLN A 34 -14.85 3.18 8.58
N TRP A 35 -14.31 2.34 9.44
CA TRP A 35 -14.48 0.89 9.37
C TRP A 35 -15.81 0.43 9.94
N ASN A 36 -16.53 -0.39 9.18
CA ASN A 36 -17.80 -0.97 9.54
C ASN A 36 -17.74 -2.48 9.42
N LEU A 37 -18.02 -3.20 10.51
CA LEU A 37 -18.17 -4.65 10.49
C LEU A 37 -19.60 -4.98 10.07
N ILE A 38 -19.74 -5.61 8.91
CA ILE A 38 -21.02 -6.08 8.38
C ILE A 38 -20.94 -7.59 8.09
N ALA A 39 -22.06 -8.21 7.78
CA ALA A 39 -22.09 -9.65 7.53
C ALA A 39 -23.05 -9.99 6.40
N ASN A 40 -22.77 -11.12 5.71
CA ASN A 40 -23.68 -11.68 4.73
C ASN A 40 -25.04 -11.99 5.38
N PRO A 41 -26.13 -11.29 4.98
CA PRO A 41 -27.45 -11.48 5.58
C PRO A 41 -28.22 -12.67 5.00
N PHE A 42 -27.68 -13.34 3.97
CA PHE A 42 -28.36 -14.42 3.27
C PHE A 42 -27.89 -15.79 3.74
N PRO A 43 -28.74 -16.84 3.64
CA PRO A 43 -28.37 -18.21 3.91
C PRO A 43 -27.63 -18.87 2.73
N SER A 44 -27.18 -18.11 1.77
CA SER A 44 -26.39 -18.53 0.61
C SER A 44 -25.05 -17.80 0.59
N TYR A 45 -24.12 -18.26 -0.20
CA TYR A 45 -22.96 -17.43 -0.51
C TYR A 45 -23.37 -16.12 -1.15
N LEU A 46 -22.56 -15.10 -0.96
CA LEU A 46 -22.72 -13.78 -1.51
C LEU A 46 -21.52 -13.50 -2.44
N ASN A 47 -21.79 -13.12 -3.67
CA ASN A 47 -20.77 -12.58 -4.57
C ASN A 47 -20.82 -11.05 -4.49
N LEU A 48 -19.79 -10.44 -3.94
CA LEU A 48 -19.68 -8.97 -3.78
C LEU A 48 -19.48 -8.24 -5.11
N ASN A 49 -19.01 -8.96 -6.13
CA ASN A 49 -18.73 -8.42 -7.45
C ASN A 49 -19.55 -9.14 -8.53
N SER A 50 -20.83 -9.31 -8.29
CA SER A 50 -21.70 -10.03 -9.23
C SER A 50 -21.95 -9.23 -10.50
N ALA A 51 -21.50 -9.74 -11.64
CA ALA A 51 -21.83 -9.18 -12.95
C ALA A 51 -23.35 -9.20 -13.26
N ALA A 52 -24.14 -9.99 -12.52
CA ALA A 52 -25.60 -10.03 -12.65
C ALA A 52 -26.29 -8.84 -11.97
N ASP A 53 -25.57 -8.07 -11.17
CA ASP A 53 -26.10 -6.89 -10.48
C ASP A 53 -25.18 -5.68 -10.72
N ALA A 54 -25.15 -5.21 -11.96
CA ALA A 54 -24.33 -4.08 -12.37
C ALA A 54 -24.69 -2.76 -11.64
N THR A 55 -25.90 -2.67 -11.06
CA THR A 55 -26.33 -1.46 -10.34
C THR A 55 -25.97 -1.47 -8.85
N ASN A 56 -25.65 -2.63 -8.30
CA ASN A 56 -25.30 -2.83 -6.89
C ASN A 56 -24.04 -3.66 -6.71
N ASN A 57 -23.15 -3.62 -7.68
CA ASN A 57 -21.84 -4.19 -7.55
C ASN A 57 -21.13 -3.52 -6.36
N PHE A 58 -20.85 -4.29 -5.32
CA PHE A 58 -20.44 -3.79 -4.02
C PHE A 58 -19.08 -3.08 -4.09
N ILE A 59 -18.16 -3.63 -4.86
CA ILE A 59 -16.81 -3.08 -5.03
C ILE A 59 -16.82 -1.99 -6.12
N THR A 60 -17.27 -2.33 -7.34
CA THR A 60 -17.15 -1.47 -8.51
C THR A 60 -18.02 -0.22 -8.40
N GLU A 61 -19.29 -0.36 -7.96
CA GLU A 61 -20.23 0.78 -7.91
C GLU A 61 -20.03 1.64 -6.66
N ASN A 62 -19.72 1.03 -5.54
CA ASN A 62 -19.55 1.75 -4.27
C ASN A 62 -18.08 2.06 -3.95
N GLY A 63 -17.13 1.49 -4.70
CA GLY A 63 -15.69 1.70 -4.50
C GLY A 63 -15.20 1.25 -3.12
N LEU A 64 -15.86 0.26 -2.53
CA LEU A 64 -15.53 -0.23 -1.20
C LEU A 64 -14.50 -1.34 -1.27
N SER A 65 -13.42 -1.20 -0.51
CA SER A 65 -12.54 -2.33 -0.22
C SER A 65 -13.15 -3.17 0.90
N VAL A 66 -13.04 -4.48 0.76
CA VAL A 66 -13.56 -5.45 1.73
C VAL A 66 -12.39 -6.12 2.42
N TYR A 67 -12.44 -6.19 3.75
CA TYR A 67 -11.37 -6.74 4.58
C TYR A 67 -11.88 -7.97 5.31
N GLY A 68 -11.30 -9.12 5.01
CA GLY A 68 -11.57 -10.38 5.67
C GLY A 68 -10.41 -10.79 6.57
N TRP A 69 -10.71 -11.31 7.76
CA TRP A 69 -9.69 -11.86 8.64
C TRP A 69 -9.19 -13.22 8.12
N SER A 70 -7.90 -13.34 7.88
CA SER A 70 -7.23 -14.60 7.58
C SER A 70 -6.57 -15.18 8.83
N ALA A 71 -7.04 -16.35 9.27
CA ALA A 71 -6.43 -17.07 10.39
C ALA A 71 -5.05 -17.65 10.01
N THR A 72 -4.79 -17.84 8.73
CA THR A 72 -3.53 -18.41 8.22
C THR A 72 -2.38 -17.41 8.35
N THR A 73 -2.63 -16.17 7.95
CA THR A 73 -1.64 -15.08 8.03
C THR A 73 -1.74 -14.28 9.33
N SER A 74 -2.79 -14.51 10.13
CA SER A 74 -3.12 -13.69 11.32
C SER A 74 -3.23 -12.21 10.99
N GLY A 75 -3.79 -11.87 9.84
CA GLY A 75 -3.93 -10.53 9.31
C GLY A 75 -5.21 -10.35 8.51
N TYR A 76 -5.42 -9.17 7.98
CA TYR A 76 -6.54 -8.87 7.09
C TYR A 76 -6.12 -9.07 5.63
N THR A 77 -6.96 -9.77 4.87
CA THR A 77 -6.87 -9.85 3.41
C THR A 77 -7.82 -8.81 2.83
N VAL A 78 -7.33 -8.02 1.90
CA VAL A 78 -8.11 -6.99 1.20
C VAL A 78 -8.65 -7.58 -0.11
N TYR A 79 -9.91 -7.28 -0.39
CA TYR A 79 -10.53 -7.53 -1.68
C TYR A 79 -11.12 -6.23 -2.25
N ASN A 80 -10.67 -5.86 -3.44
CA ASN A 80 -11.17 -4.74 -4.23
C ASN A 80 -10.93 -5.00 -5.73
N ASN A 81 -11.06 -3.99 -6.59
CA ASN A 81 -10.88 -4.17 -8.04
C ASN A 81 -9.42 -4.47 -8.45
N ALA A 82 -8.44 -4.10 -7.64
CA ALA A 82 -7.04 -4.45 -7.85
C ALA A 82 -6.71 -5.88 -7.43
N SER A 83 -7.60 -6.54 -6.67
CA SER A 83 -7.34 -7.91 -6.19
C SER A 83 -7.28 -8.90 -7.35
N PRO A 84 -6.28 -9.79 -7.39
CA PRO A 84 -6.01 -10.65 -8.53
C PRO A 84 -7.06 -11.72 -8.75
N THR A 85 -8.21 -11.67 -8.07
CA THR A 85 -9.23 -12.70 -8.24
C THR A 85 -10.66 -12.20 -8.11
N PRO A 86 -11.44 -12.27 -9.20
CA PRO A 86 -12.88 -12.07 -9.13
C PRO A 86 -13.57 -13.11 -8.24
N ASP A 87 -12.98 -14.31 -8.09
CA ASP A 87 -13.58 -15.41 -7.34
C ASP A 87 -13.42 -15.28 -5.82
N ALA A 88 -12.51 -14.42 -5.34
CA ALA A 88 -12.36 -14.10 -3.91
C ALA A 88 -13.51 -13.24 -3.35
N SER A 89 -14.43 -12.83 -4.20
CA SER A 89 -15.60 -12.03 -3.79
C SER A 89 -16.69 -12.81 -3.06
N TYR A 90 -16.50 -14.09 -2.83
CA TYR A 90 -17.50 -14.94 -2.18
C TYR A 90 -17.43 -14.85 -0.66
N ILE A 91 -18.52 -14.44 -0.04
CA ILE A 91 -18.69 -14.38 1.41
C ILE A 91 -19.63 -15.51 1.83
N ALA A 92 -19.19 -16.35 2.74
CA ALA A 92 -19.98 -17.46 3.27
C ALA A 92 -21.24 -16.96 4.04
N PRO A 93 -22.28 -17.77 4.17
CA PRO A 93 -23.46 -17.44 4.97
C PRO A 93 -23.08 -17.02 6.40
N GLY A 94 -23.52 -15.84 6.84
CA GLY A 94 -23.24 -15.32 8.17
C GLY A 94 -21.80 -14.85 8.43
N GLN A 95 -20.93 -14.92 7.45
CA GLN A 95 -19.55 -14.44 7.56
C GLN A 95 -19.55 -12.91 7.68
N GLY A 96 -18.81 -12.41 8.69
CA GLY A 96 -18.54 -10.99 8.89
C GLY A 96 -17.29 -10.55 8.13
N PHE A 97 -17.30 -9.29 7.68
CA PHE A 97 -16.18 -8.63 7.02
C PHE A 97 -16.24 -7.13 7.27
N PHE A 98 -15.10 -6.46 7.17
CA PHE A 98 -15.05 -5.01 7.30
C PHE A 98 -15.12 -4.33 5.93
N VAL A 99 -15.72 -3.14 5.92
CA VAL A 99 -15.69 -2.21 4.79
C VAL A 99 -15.31 -0.82 5.29
N GLY A 100 -14.53 -0.09 4.48
CA GLY A 100 -14.28 1.33 4.71
C GLY A 100 -15.42 2.15 4.10
N ALA A 101 -16.08 2.98 4.87
CA ALA A 101 -17.09 3.89 4.34
C ALA A 101 -16.43 5.14 3.77
N ALA A 102 -16.58 5.40 2.48
CA ALA A 102 -16.16 6.65 1.87
C ALA A 102 -16.98 7.83 2.43
N GLU A 103 -16.47 9.04 2.34
CA GLU A 103 -17.17 10.25 2.75
C GLU A 103 -18.51 10.36 1.97
N GLY A 104 -19.61 10.57 2.71
CA GLY A 104 -20.95 10.65 2.14
C GLY A 104 -21.63 9.30 1.89
N THR A 105 -20.96 8.17 2.03
CA THR A 105 -21.60 6.84 1.97
C THR A 105 -22.34 6.57 3.27
N THR A 106 -23.65 6.30 3.17
CA THR A 106 -24.52 6.10 4.35
C THR A 106 -25.07 4.68 4.46
N SER A 107 -25.03 3.90 3.38
CA SER A 107 -25.51 2.52 3.37
C SER A 107 -24.90 1.72 2.22
N VAL A 108 -24.86 0.42 2.40
CA VAL A 108 -24.63 -0.58 1.34
C VAL A 108 -25.84 -1.45 1.21
N ASN A 109 -26.09 -1.97 0.02
CA ASN A 109 -27.26 -2.80 -0.27
C ASN A 109 -26.82 -4.22 -0.63
N PHE A 110 -27.26 -5.20 0.15
CA PHE A 110 -27.19 -6.60 -0.24
C PHE A 110 -28.42 -6.96 -1.08
N THR A 111 -28.22 -7.26 -2.34
CA THR A 111 -29.31 -7.58 -3.25
C THR A 111 -29.48 -9.08 -3.45
N ALA A 112 -30.66 -9.49 -3.93
CA ALA A 112 -30.93 -10.88 -4.24
C ALA A 112 -30.05 -11.39 -5.39
N ALA A 113 -29.61 -10.54 -6.30
CA ALA A 113 -28.75 -10.88 -7.44
C ALA A 113 -27.31 -11.20 -7.02
N MET A 114 -26.86 -10.73 -5.86
CA MET A 114 -25.55 -11.08 -5.31
C MET A 114 -25.49 -12.49 -4.73
N ARG A 115 -26.63 -13.16 -4.54
CA ARG A 115 -26.66 -14.52 -3.99
C ARG A 115 -26.19 -15.54 -5.01
N THR A 116 -25.40 -16.51 -4.55
CA THR A 116 -24.90 -17.61 -5.37
C THR A 116 -24.86 -18.91 -4.57
N THR A 117 -24.95 -20.03 -5.29
CA THR A 117 -24.73 -21.37 -4.73
C THR A 117 -23.28 -21.82 -4.90
N SER A 118 -22.49 -21.04 -5.63
CA SER A 118 -21.05 -21.26 -5.79
C SER A 118 -20.30 -20.42 -4.77
N GLY A 119 -19.25 -20.97 -4.18
CA GLY A 119 -18.37 -20.26 -3.26
C GLY A 119 -17.40 -21.22 -2.59
N GLY A 120 -16.33 -20.70 -2.04
CA GLY A 120 -15.39 -21.39 -1.16
C GLY A 120 -15.61 -20.99 0.29
N ASP A 121 -14.98 -21.68 1.22
CA ASP A 121 -15.13 -21.42 2.65
C ASP A 121 -14.30 -20.20 3.12
N ASP A 122 -13.40 -19.69 2.28
CA ASP A 122 -12.44 -18.65 2.65
C ASP A 122 -12.41 -17.53 1.61
N PHE A 123 -11.94 -16.35 2.05
CA PHE A 123 -11.39 -15.33 1.18
C PHE A 123 -10.14 -15.90 0.49
N VAL A 124 -10.32 -16.70 -0.54
CA VAL A 124 -9.21 -17.36 -1.24
C VAL A 124 -8.95 -16.65 -2.55
N ALA A 125 -7.70 -16.28 -2.72
CA ALA A 125 -7.19 -15.71 -3.94
C ALA A 125 -7.28 -16.70 -5.12
N GLY A 126 -8.05 -16.39 -6.14
CA GLY A 126 -8.09 -17.07 -7.45
C GLY A 126 -7.31 -16.24 -8.50
N ARG A 127 -7.12 -16.71 -9.72
CA ARG A 127 -6.31 -16.03 -10.76
C ARG A 127 -7.17 -15.23 -11.74
N LEU A 128 -6.80 -13.96 -11.98
CA LEU A 128 -7.36 -13.15 -13.06
C LEU A 128 -6.74 -13.50 -14.44
N SER A 129 -7.50 -13.26 -15.48
CA SER A 129 -7.03 -13.14 -16.85
C SER A 129 -7.25 -11.70 -17.32
N GLY A 130 -6.18 -10.90 -17.44
CA GLY A 130 -6.25 -9.49 -17.86
C GLY A 130 -4.87 -8.92 -18.21
N SER A 131 -4.81 -7.70 -18.73
CA SER A 131 -3.57 -6.98 -19.05
C SER A 131 -3.13 -6.01 -17.96
N TYR A 132 -3.28 -6.40 -16.71
CA TYR A 132 -2.77 -5.65 -15.55
C TYR A 132 -1.49 -6.31 -15.05
N THR A 133 -0.74 -5.56 -14.28
CA THR A 133 0.48 -6.01 -13.60
C THR A 133 0.27 -5.87 -12.09
N TYR A 134 0.71 -6.85 -11.32
CA TYR A 134 0.78 -6.70 -9.86
C TYR A 134 1.93 -7.49 -9.25
N PHE A 135 2.29 -7.12 -8.04
CA PHE A 135 3.10 -7.95 -7.15
C PHE A 135 2.79 -7.62 -5.68
N TYR A 136 3.14 -8.56 -4.83
CA TYR A 136 3.15 -8.36 -3.38
C TYR A 136 4.59 -8.18 -2.88
N LEU A 137 4.76 -7.28 -1.92
CA LEU A 137 5.89 -7.32 -1.02
C LEU A 137 5.45 -8.04 0.24
N ASP A 138 6.13 -9.13 0.58
CA ASP A 138 5.91 -9.90 1.79
C ASP A 138 6.95 -9.53 2.84
N MET A 139 6.50 -9.19 4.05
CA MET A 139 7.37 -9.13 5.21
C MET A 139 7.40 -10.51 5.88
N LEU A 140 8.56 -11.11 5.95
CA LEU A 140 8.77 -12.44 6.52
C LEU A 140 9.42 -12.35 7.90
N GLY A 141 8.96 -13.18 8.81
CA GLY A 141 9.59 -13.39 10.11
C GLY A 141 10.78 -14.35 10.04
N GLN A 142 11.50 -14.51 11.15
CA GLN A 142 12.68 -15.37 11.27
C GLN A 142 12.43 -16.83 10.84
N ASN A 143 11.20 -17.31 10.95
CA ASN A 143 10.83 -18.68 10.57
C ASN A 143 10.34 -18.78 9.12
N GLY A 144 10.44 -17.70 8.32
CA GLY A 144 9.92 -17.62 6.97
C GLY A 144 8.40 -17.50 6.88
N ASN A 145 7.70 -17.30 7.99
CA ASN A 145 6.26 -17.03 7.97
C ASN A 145 6.00 -15.59 7.54
N THR A 146 4.99 -15.38 6.71
CA THR A 146 4.53 -14.04 6.36
C THR A 146 3.92 -13.36 7.60
N LEU A 147 4.45 -12.21 7.93
CA LEU A 147 3.99 -11.35 9.03
C LEU A 147 2.98 -10.32 8.54
N ASP A 148 3.24 -9.79 7.34
CA ASP A 148 2.43 -8.75 6.70
C ASP A 148 2.76 -8.72 5.21
N ASN A 149 1.93 -8.05 4.42
CA ASN A 149 2.22 -7.81 3.00
C ASN A 149 1.63 -6.48 2.53
N SER A 150 2.14 -5.95 1.44
CA SER A 150 1.57 -4.81 0.72
C SER A 150 1.52 -5.14 -0.77
N MET A 151 0.39 -4.85 -1.41
CA MET A 151 0.17 -5.11 -2.83
C MET A 151 0.41 -3.85 -3.65
N PHE A 152 1.07 -4.00 -4.78
CA PHE A 152 1.27 -2.98 -5.81
C PHE A 152 0.58 -3.43 -7.09
N TYR A 153 -0.35 -2.61 -7.57
CA TYR A 153 -1.16 -2.88 -8.74
C TYR A 153 -0.91 -1.79 -9.79
N PHE A 154 -0.79 -2.19 -11.05
CA PHE A 154 -0.47 -1.27 -12.15
C PHE A 154 -1.44 -1.46 -13.30
N ASP A 155 -2.10 -0.36 -13.69
CA ASP A 155 -3.00 -0.27 -14.83
C ASP A 155 -2.98 1.18 -15.35
N ASP A 156 -3.10 1.38 -16.66
CA ASP A 156 -2.99 2.70 -17.30
C ASP A 156 -4.08 3.70 -16.86
N ASN A 157 -5.16 3.21 -16.28
CA ASN A 157 -6.24 4.06 -15.78
C ASN A 157 -6.06 4.52 -14.33
N MET A 158 -5.02 4.05 -13.65
CA MET A 158 -4.71 4.44 -12.28
C MET A 158 -3.91 5.75 -12.24
N THR A 159 -3.84 6.35 -11.06
CA THR A 159 -3.14 7.61 -10.78
C THR A 159 -2.07 7.43 -9.69
N HIS A 160 -1.36 8.49 -9.34
CA HIS A 160 -0.49 8.49 -8.15
C HIS A 160 -1.23 8.92 -6.87
N GLY A 161 -2.50 9.26 -6.98
CA GLY A 161 -3.40 9.58 -5.88
C GLY A 161 -4.27 8.40 -5.49
N TYR A 162 -5.31 8.66 -4.70
CA TYR A 162 -6.23 7.61 -4.25
C TYR A 162 -7.24 7.25 -5.34
N ASP A 163 -7.12 6.07 -5.88
CA ASP A 163 -8.04 5.51 -6.88
C ASP A 163 -9.09 4.64 -6.20
N GLN A 164 -10.27 5.19 -6.03
CA GLN A 164 -11.38 4.56 -5.32
C GLN A 164 -11.72 3.18 -5.91
N GLY A 165 -11.75 2.16 -5.05
CA GLY A 165 -12.04 0.77 -5.44
C GLY A 165 -10.83 -0.02 -5.94
N TYR A 166 -9.67 0.62 -6.09
CA TYR A 166 -8.39 -0.01 -6.44
C TYR A 166 -7.37 0.15 -5.32
N ASP A 167 -7.22 1.35 -4.77
CA ASP A 167 -6.44 1.54 -3.56
C ASP A 167 -7.16 1.01 -2.33
N ALA A 168 -6.40 0.59 -1.34
CA ALA A 168 -6.94 0.23 -0.05
C ALA A 168 -6.00 0.68 1.07
N GLU A 169 -6.54 1.48 1.99
CA GLU A 169 -5.82 1.84 3.21
C GLU A 169 -5.51 0.60 4.04
N SER A 170 -4.40 0.60 4.77
CA SER A 170 -4.17 -0.43 5.77
C SER A 170 -5.24 -0.33 6.85
N PHE A 171 -5.87 -1.46 7.18
CA PHE A 171 -6.88 -1.54 8.23
C PHE A 171 -6.33 -1.09 9.58
N ASP A 172 -5.07 -1.43 9.84
CA ASP A 172 -4.33 -1.00 11.03
C ASP A 172 -3.13 -0.16 10.58
N GLN A 173 -3.18 1.15 10.84
CA GLN A 173 -2.10 2.09 10.50
C GLN A 173 -0.81 1.83 11.30
N THR A 174 -0.79 0.80 12.16
CA THR A 174 0.41 0.28 12.83
C THR A 174 0.88 -1.05 12.24
N SER A 175 0.32 -1.48 11.12
CA SER A 175 0.76 -2.66 10.37
C SER A 175 2.26 -2.64 10.12
N SER A 176 2.86 -3.82 10.04
CA SER A 176 4.31 -3.96 9.96
C SER A 176 4.89 -3.49 8.64
N LEU A 177 4.11 -3.57 7.56
CA LEU A 177 4.49 -3.14 6.21
C LEU A 177 3.31 -2.46 5.53
N MET A 178 3.52 -1.23 5.11
CA MET A 178 2.57 -0.45 4.30
C MET A 178 3.35 0.36 3.26
N SER A 179 2.69 0.76 2.19
CA SER A 179 3.22 1.75 1.25
C SER A 179 2.56 3.10 1.42
N ARG A 180 3.06 4.13 0.72
CA ARG A 180 2.45 5.46 0.69
C ARG A 180 2.09 5.82 -0.74
N LEU A 181 0.97 6.52 -0.93
CA LEU A 181 0.66 7.14 -2.21
C LEU A 181 1.69 8.24 -2.52
N LEU A 182 1.96 8.45 -3.79
CA LEU A 182 2.90 9.48 -4.23
C LEU A 182 2.25 10.87 -4.29
N ASN A 183 0.92 10.95 -4.28
CA ASN A 183 0.17 12.19 -4.34
C ASN A 183 -1.06 12.15 -3.43
N GLY A 184 -1.13 13.09 -2.50
CA GLY A 184 -2.23 13.15 -1.53
C GLY A 184 -2.20 12.05 -0.46
N TYR A 185 -3.19 12.04 0.39
CA TYR A 185 -3.32 11.06 1.49
C TYR A 185 -2.09 10.98 2.40
N GLU A 186 -1.49 12.15 2.70
CA GLU A 186 -0.31 12.25 3.55
C GLU A 186 -0.55 11.58 4.91
N GLY A 187 0.38 10.72 5.29
CA GLY A 187 0.34 10.03 6.57
C GLY A 187 -0.51 8.77 6.61
N ILE A 188 -1.24 8.42 5.55
CA ILE A 188 -2.06 7.20 5.48
C ILE A 188 -1.26 6.07 4.83
N GLY A 189 -1.16 4.94 5.53
CA GLY A 189 -0.54 3.71 5.03
C GLY A 189 -1.50 2.93 4.14
N MET A 190 -0.99 2.46 3.01
CA MET A 190 -1.75 1.68 2.03
C MET A 190 -1.39 0.21 2.11
N GLN A 191 -2.40 -0.65 2.14
CA GLN A 191 -2.25 -2.10 1.98
C GLN A 191 -2.27 -2.51 0.50
N VAL A 192 -3.04 -1.78 -0.32
CA VAL A 192 -3.02 -1.88 -1.79
C VAL A 192 -2.75 -0.50 -2.34
N ASN A 193 -1.74 -0.39 -3.19
CA ASN A 193 -1.33 0.84 -3.85
C ASN A 193 -1.44 0.64 -5.36
N ALA A 194 -2.43 1.29 -5.97
CA ALA A 194 -2.69 1.22 -7.39
C ALA A 194 -2.02 2.41 -8.10
N MET A 195 -1.32 2.15 -9.20
CA MET A 195 -0.54 3.16 -9.90
C MET A 195 -0.65 2.99 -11.42
N PRO A 196 -0.37 4.03 -12.22
CA PRO A 196 -0.28 3.88 -13.67
C PRO A 196 0.88 2.95 -14.05
N THR A 197 0.72 2.20 -15.13
CA THR A 197 1.77 1.29 -15.65
C THR A 197 3.09 2.02 -15.93
N SER A 198 3.02 3.30 -16.28
CA SER A 198 4.20 4.16 -16.47
C SER A 198 5.03 4.37 -15.19
N SER A 199 4.51 4.03 -14.02
CA SER A 199 5.26 4.10 -12.76
C SER A 199 6.27 2.95 -12.60
N LEU A 200 6.25 1.96 -13.49
CA LEU A 200 7.27 0.91 -13.54
C LEU A 200 8.54 1.42 -14.24
N ASP A 201 9.07 2.53 -13.76
CA ASP A 201 10.25 3.20 -14.29
C ASP A 201 11.20 3.64 -13.18
N ASP A 202 12.41 4.06 -13.54
CA ASP A 202 13.47 4.46 -12.61
C ASP A 202 13.23 5.81 -11.91
N SER A 203 12.19 6.55 -12.31
CA SER A 203 11.81 7.83 -11.69
C SER A 203 10.85 7.66 -10.50
N THR A 204 10.21 6.50 -10.39
CA THR A 204 9.20 6.22 -9.36
C THR A 204 9.85 5.68 -8.09
N ILE A 205 9.68 6.41 -6.99
CA ILE A 205 10.21 6.07 -5.66
C ILE A 205 9.05 6.02 -4.68
N ILE A 206 8.72 4.82 -4.20
CA ILE A 206 7.57 4.61 -3.33
C ILE A 206 8.04 4.47 -1.88
N PRO A 207 7.65 5.38 -0.98
CA PRO A 207 7.98 5.24 0.43
C PRO A 207 7.30 4.01 1.05
N LEU A 208 8.07 3.22 1.78
CA LEU A 208 7.56 2.13 2.60
C LEU A 208 7.51 2.54 4.06
N ASP A 209 6.42 2.22 4.70
CA ASP A 209 6.22 2.40 6.14
C ASP A 209 6.44 1.05 6.82
N ILE A 210 7.51 0.95 7.60
CA ILE A 210 7.91 -0.27 8.28
C ILE A 210 7.88 -0.04 9.79
N ASN A 211 7.08 -0.87 10.49
CA ASN A 211 6.94 -0.84 11.93
C ASN A 211 7.48 -2.14 12.54
N ARG A 212 8.66 -2.08 13.16
CA ARG A 212 9.32 -3.23 13.80
C ARG A 212 10.09 -2.82 15.05
N LEU A 213 10.04 -3.67 16.06
CA LEU A 213 10.81 -3.45 17.27
C LEU A 213 12.30 -3.78 17.06
N ALA A 214 13.16 -3.06 17.75
CA ALA A 214 14.58 -3.36 17.81
C ALA A 214 14.83 -4.81 18.22
N GLY A 215 15.82 -5.43 17.60
CA GLY A 215 16.19 -6.83 17.85
C GLY A 215 15.28 -7.87 17.22
N THR A 216 14.20 -7.45 16.50
CA THR A 216 13.28 -8.39 15.84
C THR A 216 13.62 -8.47 14.36
N ALA A 217 14.30 -9.51 13.96
CA ALA A 217 14.70 -9.72 12.56
C ALA A 217 13.48 -9.92 11.65
N PHE A 218 13.59 -9.42 10.43
CA PHE A 218 12.62 -9.62 9.36
C PHE A 218 13.31 -9.64 8.00
N ALA A 219 12.60 -10.15 7.00
CA ALA A 219 13.01 -10.03 5.60
C ALA A 219 11.87 -9.37 4.80
N ILE A 220 12.22 -8.71 3.70
CA ILE A 220 11.30 -8.27 2.65
C ILE A 220 11.60 -9.09 1.41
N SER A 221 10.57 -9.72 0.88
CA SER A 221 10.63 -10.62 -0.26
C SER A 221 9.60 -10.20 -1.32
N LEU A 222 9.91 -10.46 -2.58
CA LEU A 222 8.91 -10.38 -3.65
C LEU A 222 7.99 -11.60 -3.54
N GLY A 223 6.72 -11.34 -3.22
CA GLY A 223 5.68 -12.36 -3.11
C GLY A 223 5.08 -12.76 -4.45
N ASP A 224 3.79 -13.14 -4.43
CA ASP A 224 3.07 -13.47 -5.66
C ASP A 224 3.06 -12.27 -6.62
N SER A 225 3.23 -12.57 -7.90
CA SER A 225 3.36 -11.53 -8.93
C SER A 225 2.80 -11.99 -10.27
N PHE A 226 2.34 -11.03 -11.06
CA PHE A 226 1.78 -11.32 -12.37
C PHE A 226 2.17 -10.23 -13.37
N ASN A 227 2.61 -10.67 -14.54
CA ASN A 227 2.84 -9.85 -15.73
C ASN A 227 3.84 -8.70 -15.50
N ILE A 228 4.81 -8.87 -14.59
CA ILE A 228 5.90 -7.90 -14.45
C ILE A 228 6.73 -7.94 -15.72
N PRO A 229 6.98 -6.79 -16.39
CA PRO A 229 7.84 -6.74 -17.55
C PRO A 229 9.22 -7.32 -17.23
N ALA A 230 9.80 -8.07 -18.18
CA ALA A 230 11.07 -8.77 -17.95
C ALA A 230 12.26 -7.81 -17.75
N ASP A 231 12.14 -6.62 -18.32
CA ASP A 231 13.12 -5.54 -18.29
C ASP A 231 12.97 -4.61 -17.07
N VAL A 232 11.97 -4.81 -16.24
CA VAL A 232 11.78 -4.06 -14.98
C VAL A 232 12.35 -4.86 -13.84
N ASP A 233 13.33 -4.33 -13.14
CA ASP A 233 13.81 -4.84 -11.87
C ASP A 233 13.13 -4.13 -10.70
N ILE A 234 13.03 -4.81 -9.56
CA ILE A 234 12.35 -4.31 -8.36
C ILE A 234 13.36 -4.28 -7.23
N TYR A 235 13.68 -3.10 -6.74
CA TYR A 235 14.67 -2.91 -5.69
C TYR A 235 14.05 -2.39 -4.40
N LEU A 236 14.53 -2.89 -3.28
CA LEU A 236 14.38 -2.24 -1.99
C LEU A 236 15.61 -1.37 -1.73
N GLU A 237 15.39 -0.07 -1.58
CA GLU A 237 16.40 0.89 -1.15
C GLU A 237 16.37 1.02 0.38
N ASP A 238 17.50 0.79 1.05
CA ASP A 238 17.73 1.16 2.46
C ASP A 238 18.59 2.43 2.49
N ARG A 239 18.01 3.58 2.72
CA ARG A 239 18.70 4.88 2.72
C ARG A 239 19.62 5.07 3.91
N GLU A 240 19.40 4.37 5.02
CA GLU A 240 20.31 4.45 6.17
C GLU A 240 21.61 3.72 5.88
N GLU A 241 21.55 2.53 5.28
CA GLU A 241 22.72 1.72 4.90
C GLU A 241 23.24 2.04 3.48
N GLN A 242 22.49 2.84 2.70
CA GLN A 242 22.82 3.21 1.31
C GLN A 242 22.99 1.98 0.41
N THR A 243 22.06 1.03 0.53
CA THR A 243 22.09 -0.23 -0.22
C THR A 243 20.80 -0.42 -1.01
N PHE A 244 20.95 -1.13 -2.14
CA PHE A 244 19.84 -1.61 -2.96
C PHE A 244 19.87 -3.13 -2.98
N THR A 245 18.70 -3.73 -2.74
CA THR A 245 18.51 -5.17 -2.85
C THR A 245 17.57 -5.47 -4.00
N ASP A 246 18.03 -6.19 -5.00
CA ASP A 246 17.19 -6.66 -6.10
C ASP A 246 16.31 -7.81 -5.61
N LEU A 247 15.02 -7.49 -5.42
CA LEU A 247 14.03 -8.41 -4.88
C LEU A 247 13.62 -9.52 -5.86
N LYS A 248 13.94 -9.38 -7.15
CA LYS A 248 13.76 -10.49 -8.12
C LYS A 248 14.85 -11.58 -7.97
N ASN A 249 15.98 -11.22 -7.39
CA ASN A 249 17.14 -12.13 -7.24
C ASN A 249 17.42 -12.56 -5.78
N GLY A 250 16.77 -11.95 -4.80
CA GLY A 250 16.94 -12.32 -3.39
C GLY A 250 16.19 -11.44 -2.42
N ASP A 251 16.07 -11.90 -1.19
CA ASP A 251 15.35 -11.19 -0.13
C ASP A 251 16.27 -10.17 0.55
N PHE A 252 15.71 -9.02 0.92
CA PHE A 252 16.33 -8.13 1.90
C PHE A 252 16.14 -8.70 3.30
N SER A 253 17.16 -8.66 4.14
CA SER A 253 17.08 -9.15 5.53
C SER A 253 17.82 -8.25 6.49
N ILE A 254 17.19 -7.92 7.61
CA ILE A 254 17.79 -7.07 8.64
C ILE A 254 17.31 -7.45 10.05
N THR A 255 18.16 -7.21 11.04
CA THR A 255 17.77 -7.11 12.45
C THR A 255 17.98 -5.66 12.91
N PRO A 256 16.92 -4.86 13.03
CA PRO A 256 17.04 -3.45 13.36
C PRO A 256 17.63 -3.26 14.76
N THR A 257 18.54 -2.32 14.92
CA THR A 257 19.16 -1.97 16.22
C THR A 257 18.33 -1.00 17.03
N THR A 258 17.45 -0.25 16.35
CA THR A 258 16.47 0.69 16.93
C THR A 258 15.07 0.32 16.45
N ASN A 259 14.04 0.81 17.13
CA ASN A 259 12.67 0.64 16.64
C ASN A 259 12.50 1.32 15.29
N LEU A 260 11.96 0.60 14.33
CA LEU A 260 11.51 1.14 13.06
C LEU A 260 10.05 1.59 13.22
N SER A 261 9.73 2.78 12.75
CA SER A 261 8.37 3.31 12.74
C SER A 261 8.22 4.37 11.66
N GLY A 262 7.28 4.15 10.77
CA GLY A 262 6.96 5.08 9.70
C GLY A 262 7.87 4.97 8.48
N THR A 263 7.85 6.01 7.66
CA THR A 263 8.63 6.13 6.41
C THR A 263 9.99 6.79 6.65
N GLY A 264 10.80 6.91 5.60
CA GLY A 264 12.03 7.69 5.57
C GLY A 264 13.30 6.87 5.46
N ARG A 265 13.24 5.56 5.73
CA ARG A 265 14.38 4.67 5.57
C ARG A 265 14.26 3.78 4.33
N PHE A 266 13.12 3.13 4.15
CA PHE A 266 12.94 2.13 3.10
C PHE A 266 12.07 2.66 1.98
N TYR A 267 12.48 2.36 0.74
CA TYR A 267 11.77 2.76 -0.46
C TYR A 267 11.77 1.60 -1.46
N LEU A 268 10.68 1.50 -2.20
CA LEU A 268 10.59 0.63 -3.35
C LEU A 268 10.92 1.46 -4.59
N VAL A 269 11.84 0.98 -5.41
CA VAL A 269 12.28 1.61 -6.65
C VAL A 269 12.32 0.59 -7.76
N PHE A 270 12.14 1.06 -8.99
CA PHE A 270 12.21 0.22 -10.18
C PHE A 270 13.45 0.57 -10.99
N GLY A 271 13.99 -0.44 -11.70
CA GLY A 271 15.05 -0.24 -12.66
C GLY A 271 14.64 -0.83 -13.98
N THR A 272 14.94 -0.14 -15.09
CA THR A 272 14.80 -0.73 -16.40
C THR A 272 16.16 -1.27 -16.82
N ASN A 273 16.26 -2.59 -17.06
CA ASN A 273 17.48 -3.23 -17.54
C ASN A 273 17.87 -2.67 -18.92
N SER A 274 18.60 -1.57 -18.95
CA SER A 274 19.52 -1.38 -20.06
C SER A 274 20.73 -2.29 -19.79
N LEU A 275 20.99 -3.25 -20.66
CA LEU A 275 22.15 -4.16 -20.61
C LEU A 275 23.47 -3.35 -20.56
N GLY A 276 23.86 -2.94 -19.38
CA GLY A 276 25.08 -2.23 -19.07
C GLY A 276 25.28 -2.28 -17.58
N SER A 277 26.36 -2.97 -17.17
CA SER A 277 26.88 -2.84 -15.82
C SER A 277 27.41 -1.43 -15.63
N ASP A 278 26.54 -0.51 -15.32
CA ASP A 278 26.97 0.81 -14.87
C ASP A 278 25.89 1.39 -13.94
N ASP A 279 26.32 1.58 -12.72
CA ASP A 279 25.84 2.49 -11.70
C ASP A 279 24.37 2.95 -11.85
N PHE A 280 23.56 2.61 -10.87
CA PHE A 280 22.35 3.37 -10.56
C PHE A 280 22.74 4.86 -10.65
N ASP A 281 22.24 5.52 -11.68
CA ASP A 281 22.41 6.96 -11.80
C ASP A 281 21.64 7.65 -10.66
N THR A 282 22.32 7.82 -9.55
CA THR A 282 21.87 8.59 -8.38
C THR A 282 21.83 10.08 -8.66
N SER A 283 21.72 10.49 -9.93
CA SER A 283 21.71 11.91 -10.35
C SER A 283 20.39 12.62 -10.00
N HIS A 284 19.47 12.03 -9.29
CA HIS A 284 18.32 12.72 -8.73
C HIS A 284 18.70 13.47 -7.46
N ILE A 285 19.36 14.63 -7.66
CA ILE A 285 19.55 15.58 -6.55
C ILE A 285 18.19 16.13 -6.17
N SER A 286 17.76 15.87 -4.95
CA SER A 286 16.61 16.51 -4.35
C SER A 286 17.02 17.54 -3.31
N ALA A 287 16.26 18.62 -3.19
CA ALA A 287 16.48 19.64 -2.19
C ALA A 287 15.14 20.03 -1.57
N TYR A 288 15.00 19.87 -0.26
CA TYR A 288 13.78 20.24 0.46
C TYR A 288 14.08 20.83 1.83
N LYS A 289 13.14 21.63 2.34
CA LYS A 289 13.19 22.15 3.70
C LYS A 289 12.23 21.35 4.57
N PRO A 290 12.70 20.59 5.57
CA PRO A 290 11.80 19.95 6.53
C PRO A 290 10.93 20.99 7.25
N PHE A 291 9.73 20.60 7.63
CA PHE A 291 8.84 21.47 8.38
C PHE A 291 9.52 21.94 9.67
N ASP A 292 9.48 23.23 9.91
CA ASP A 292 10.07 23.91 11.09
C ASP A 292 11.60 23.75 11.27
N ALA A 293 12.33 23.42 10.20
CA ALA A 293 13.79 23.31 10.24
C ALA A 293 14.47 24.59 9.72
N ASP A 294 15.62 24.93 10.31
CA ASP A 294 16.48 26.05 9.88
C ASP A 294 17.59 25.59 8.92
N TYR A 295 17.33 24.54 8.15
CA TYR A 295 18.25 24.00 7.15
C TYR A 295 17.52 23.40 5.97
N LEU A 296 18.18 23.37 4.81
CA LEU A 296 17.82 22.56 3.65
C LEU A 296 18.49 21.21 3.77
N VAL A 297 17.78 20.17 3.39
CA VAL A 297 18.31 18.84 3.12
C VAL A 297 18.55 18.73 1.62
N ILE A 298 19.75 18.31 1.23
CA ILE A 298 20.11 18.01 -0.17
C ILE A 298 20.54 16.56 -0.21
N GLU A 299 19.88 15.78 -1.02
CA GLU A 299 20.08 14.33 -1.20
C GLU A 299 20.56 14.04 -2.62
N GLY A 300 21.19 12.86 -2.81
CA GLY A 300 21.63 12.42 -4.15
C GLY A 300 23.00 12.97 -4.55
N LEU A 301 23.82 13.43 -3.59
CA LEU A 301 25.16 13.99 -3.88
C LEU A 301 26.26 12.96 -4.09
N PHE A 302 25.95 11.67 -3.91
CA PHE A 302 26.96 10.61 -4.04
C PHE A 302 27.43 10.47 -5.49
N ASN A 303 28.76 10.28 -5.68
CA ASN A 303 29.42 10.21 -7.00
C ASN A 303 29.46 11.50 -7.82
N ILE A 304 29.18 12.66 -7.23
CA ILE A 304 29.34 13.95 -7.88
C ILE A 304 30.72 14.54 -7.51
N GLU A 305 31.54 14.89 -8.51
CA GLU A 305 32.87 15.46 -8.23
C GLU A 305 32.80 16.78 -7.46
N THR A 306 31.83 17.63 -7.77
CA THR A 306 31.65 18.93 -7.12
C THR A 306 30.24 19.43 -7.28
N ALA A 307 29.60 19.83 -6.18
CA ALA A 307 28.28 20.42 -6.17
C ALA A 307 28.27 21.73 -5.35
N PHE A 308 27.39 22.66 -5.75
CA PHE A 308 27.15 23.93 -5.04
C PHE A 308 25.64 24.13 -4.92
N VAL A 309 25.22 24.74 -3.82
CA VAL A 309 23.87 25.27 -3.69
C VAL A 309 23.94 26.79 -3.66
N SER A 310 23.17 27.45 -4.51
CA SER A 310 22.98 28.90 -4.52
C SER A 310 21.51 29.21 -4.30
N MET A 311 21.24 30.17 -3.40
CA MET A 311 19.89 30.67 -3.15
C MET A 311 19.83 32.15 -3.50
N TYR A 312 18.69 32.53 -4.08
CA TYR A 312 18.45 33.91 -4.51
C TYR A 312 17.17 34.44 -3.85
N ASN A 313 17.16 35.69 -3.51
CA ASN A 313 15.94 36.36 -3.06
C ASN A 313 15.03 36.68 -4.26
N ILE A 314 13.82 37.19 -3.98
CA ILE A 314 12.82 37.51 -5.01
C ILE A 314 13.26 38.59 -6.03
N ILE A 315 14.32 39.34 -5.75
CA ILE A 315 14.89 40.34 -6.66
C ILE A 315 16.14 39.80 -7.39
N GLY A 316 16.45 38.51 -7.28
CA GLY A 316 17.55 37.84 -7.97
C GLY A 316 18.94 38.06 -7.32
N GLN A 317 19.02 38.54 -6.10
CA GLN A 317 20.26 38.72 -5.36
C GLN A 317 20.67 37.40 -4.69
N GLU A 318 21.88 36.92 -4.89
CA GLU A 318 22.41 35.75 -4.21
C GLU A 318 22.50 35.98 -2.71
N VAL A 319 21.83 35.15 -1.91
CA VAL A 319 21.79 35.25 -0.44
C VAL A 319 22.52 34.10 0.25
N LEU A 320 22.80 33.02 -0.50
CA LEU A 320 23.61 31.90 -0.03
C LEU A 320 24.32 31.25 -1.21
N ASN A 321 25.60 30.89 -1.01
CA ASN A 321 26.35 30.03 -1.92
C ASN A 321 27.28 29.17 -1.07
N VAL A 322 27.04 27.84 -1.13
CA VAL A 322 27.78 26.84 -0.35
C VAL A 322 28.24 25.71 -1.23
N LYS A 323 29.51 25.34 -1.12
CA LYS A 323 30.02 24.11 -1.71
C LYS A 323 29.57 22.94 -0.84
N LEU A 324 28.94 21.95 -1.47
CA LEU A 324 28.42 20.76 -0.81
C LEU A 324 29.51 19.70 -0.64
N ASN A 325 29.37 18.88 0.39
CA ASN A 325 30.21 17.73 0.61
C ASN A 325 29.65 16.53 -0.19
N THR A 326 30.27 16.25 -1.30
CA THR A 326 29.84 15.18 -2.23
C THR A 326 30.31 13.78 -1.82
N ASN A 327 30.97 13.63 -0.67
CA ASN A 327 31.31 12.34 -0.08
C ASN A 327 30.20 11.78 0.83
N GLN A 328 29.07 12.48 0.93
CA GLN A 328 27.90 12.09 1.71
C GLN A 328 26.65 12.09 0.81
N ALA A 329 25.78 11.12 0.96
CA ALA A 329 24.54 11.07 0.21
C ALA A 329 23.56 12.19 0.58
N ILE A 330 23.66 12.68 1.82
CA ILE A 330 22.80 13.74 2.37
C ILE A 330 23.67 14.83 2.97
N GLU A 331 23.41 16.09 2.57
CA GLU A 331 24.04 17.29 3.13
C GLU A 331 22.98 18.21 3.72
N LYS A 332 23.26 18.81 4.87
CA LYS A 332 22.40 19.80 5.52
C LYS A 332 23.00 21.19 5.42
N VAL A 333 22.32 22.07 4.72
CA VAL A 333 22.75 23.46 4.53
C VAL A 333 21.95 24.39 5.43
N SER A 334 22.61 25.02 6.39
CA SER A 334 21.93 25.90 7.34
C SER A 334 21.35 27.14 6.65
N THR A 335 20.08 27.43 6.96
CA THR A 335 19.37 28.65 6.50
C THR A 335 19.15 29.66 7.61
N LEU A 336 19.76 29.49 8.79
CA LEU A 336 19.63 30.37 9.95
C LEU A 336 20.03 31.84 9.70
N ARG A 337 20.85 32.09 8.67
CA ARG A 337 21.30 33.45 8.33
C ARG A 337 20.46 34.14 7.26
N LEU A 338 19.44 33.40 6.73
CA LEU A 338 18.53 33.94 5.74
C LEU A 338 17.38 34.60 6.49
N ASN A 339 17.30 35.93 6.44
CA ASN A 339 16.16 36.63 6.97
C ASN A 339 14.94 36.33 6.10
N SER A 340 13.84 35.91 6.71
CA SER A 340 12.54 35.89 6.04
C SER A 340 12.18 37.30 5.63
N GLY A 341 12.23 37.56 4.32
CA GLY A 341 11.77 38.82 3.74
C GLY A 341 10.22 38.87 3.73
#